data_efcf7c31eefea12c2762d178ae438180
#
_entry.id   efcf7c31eefea12c2762d178ae438180
#
_cell.length_a   1.000
_cell.length_b   1.000
_cell.length_c   1.000
_cell.angle_alpha   90.00
_cell.angle_beta   90.00
_cell.angle_gamma   90.00
#
_symmetry.space_group_name_H-M   'P 1'
#
loop_
_entity.id
_entity.type
_entity.pdbx_description
1 polymer ?
#
loop_
_entity_poly.entity_id
_entity_poly.type
_entity_poly.pdbx_seq_one_letter_code
_entity_poly.pdbx_strand_id
1 'polypeptide(L)'
;GGFGSGSAAALHYIDDDLDSYSVIWDSQVFSSTKSDHKRVVQALKNISEGTNLEQAMDVDSVLRYMAVQTFVVNLDGLSGNMAHNYYLYEKNGQLSLIPWDYNLAFGGFQSSDASSTINFPVDTPFSSGVSTEDRQFFMALLNLEEYREQYHAYLSQLVEEYVDGGRFDEVYQRIRSQIDALV
;
A
#
# COMPACT_ATOMS: atom_id res chain seq x y z
N GLY A 1 10.50 -11.95 -5.12
CA GLY A 1 9.13 -11.59 -4.98
C GLY A 1 8.23 -12.60 -5.67
N GLY A 2 7.30 -13.19 -4.93
CA GLY A 2 6.32 -14.13 -5.48
C GLY A 2 5.25 -13.37 -6.26
N PHE A 3 5.06 -13.74 -7.50
CA PHE A 3 3.97 -13.23 -8.35
C PHE A 3 2.70 -14.01 -8.02
N GLY A 4 1.66 -13.37 -7.54
CA GLY A 4 0.35 -13.99 -7.37
C GLY A 4 -0.61 -13.15 -6.53
N SER A 5 -1.78 -12.83 -7.12
CA SER A 5 -2.97 -12.44 -6.37
C SER A 5 -3.31 -13.55 -5.37
N GLY A 6 -3.60 -13.23 -4.12
CA GLY A 6 -3.91 -14.22 -3.07
C GLY A 6 -2.70 -14.86 -2.41
N SER A 7 -1.48 -14.38 -2.68
CA SER A 7 -0.29 -14.83 -1.95
C SER A 7 -0.12 -14.09 -0.62
N ALA A 8 0.69 -14.64 0.28
CA ALA A 8 1.08 -13.96 1.51
C ALA A 8 1.73 -12.58 1.25
N ALA A 9 2.34 -12.36 0.07
CA ALA A 9 2.86 -11.06 -0.37
C ALA A 9 1.76 -9.99 -0.55
N ALA A 10 0.50 -10.39 -0.81
CA ALA A 10 -0.63 -9.47 -0.82
C ALA A 10 -1.21 -9.20 0.58
N LEU A 11 -0.54 -9.68 1.62
CA LEU A 11 -0.95 -9.55 3.03
C LEU A 11 -2.32 -10.17 3.32
N HIS A 12 -2.62 -11.29 2.66
CA HIS A 12 -3.78 -12.12 2.95
C HIS A 12 -3.53 -13.02 4.15
N TYR A 13 -4.57 -13.22 4.97
CA TYR A 13 -4.60 -14.36 5.86
C TYR A 13 -4.89 -15.62 5.04
N ILE A 14 -4.03 -16.63 5.15
CA ILE A 14 -4.16 -17.91 4.46
C ILE A 14 -4.69 -18.95 5.44
N ASP A 15 -3.93 -19.23 6.48
CA ASP A 15 -4.23 -20.16 7.56
C ASP A 15 -3.31 -19.90 8.77
N ASP A 16 -3.38 -20.75 9.80
CA ASP A 16 -2.55 -20.64 11.00
C ASP A 16 -1.16 -21.32 10.86
N ASP A 17 -0.83 -21.90 9.69
CA ASP A 17 0.47 -22.50 9.43
C ASP A 17 1.48 -21.42 8.97
N LEU A 18 2.58 -21.28 9.70
CA LEU A 18 3.61 -20.29 9.39
C LEU A 18 4.31 -20.56 8.05
N ASP A 19 4.36 -21.80 7.60
CA ASP A 19 5.02 -22.18 6.34
C ASP A 19 4.24 -21.66 5.12
N SER A 20 2.94 -21.40 5.27
CA SER A 20 2.11 -20.74 4.23
C SER A 20 2.54 -19.30 3.90
N TYR A 21 3.35 -18.70 4.77
CA TYR A 21 3.83 -17.31 4.64
C TYR A 21 5.34 -17.23 4.34
N SER A 22 5.94 -18.30 3.84
CA SER A 22 7.38 -18.37 3.55
C SER A 22 7.88 -17.19 2.69
N VAL A 23 7.09 -16.71 1.75
CA VAL A 23 7.43 -15.53 0.92
C VAL A 23 7.72 -14.27 1.75
N ILE A 24 7.07 -14.11 2.92
CA ILE A 24 7.34 -13.00 3.84
C ILE A 24 8.64 -13.29 4.61
N TRP A 25 8.79 -14.49 5.14
CA TRP A 25 9.96 -14.85 5.95
C TRP A 25 11.26 -14.91 5.14
N ASP A 26 11.20 -15.40 3.91
CA ASP A 26 12.35 -15.49 3.00
C ASP A 26 12.83 -14.12 2.50
N SER A 27 11.97 -13.09 2.58
CA SER A 27 12.25 -11.71 2.15
C SER A 27 12.58 -10.76 3.33
N GLN A 28 12.72 -11.27 4.55
CA GLN A 28 12.96 -10.45 5.74
C GLN A 28 14.30 -9.70 5.67
N VAL A 29 14.30 -8.43 6.08
CA VAL A 29 15.51 -7.58 6.16
C VAL A 29 16.29 -7.84 7.46
N PHE A 30 15.57 -8.07 8.54
CA PHE A 30 16.12 -8.38 9.86
C PHE A 30 15.69 -9.76 10.30
N SER A 31 16.55 -10.46 11.03
CA SER A 31 16.19 -11.76 11.58
C SER A 31 15.00 -11.62 12.55
N SER A 32 14.06 -12.54 12.40
CA SER A 32 12.86 -12.63 13.21
C SER A 32 12.75 -14.01 13.86
N THR A 33 11.92 -14.12 14.89
CA THR A 33 11.67 -15.34 15.62
C THR A 33 10.33 -15.96 15.22
N LYS A 34 10.13 -17.22 15.55
CA LYS A 34 8.83 -17.89 15.38
C LYS A 34 7.69 -17.16 16.13
N SER A 35 8.01 -16.48 17.24
CA SER A 35 7.03 -15.66 17.96
C SER A 35 6.62 -14.42 17.16
N ASP A 36 7.58 -13.79 16.46
CA ASP A 36 7.30 -12.65 15.59
C ASP A 36 6.40 -13.06 14.43
N HIS A 37 6.71 -14.19 13.77
CA HIS A 37 5.87 -14.73 12.69
C HIS A 37 4.43 -14.99 13.16
N LYS A 38 4.24 -15.58 14.35
CA LYS A 38 2.90 -15.79 14.90
C LYS A 38 2.11 -14.51 15.12
N ARG A 39 2.78 -13.39 15.53
CA ARG A 39 2.12 -12.11 15.69
C ARG A 39 1.68 -11.52 14.33
N VAL A 40 2.52 -11.65 13.30
CA VAL A 40 2.16 -11.25 11.94
C VAL A 40 0.94 -12.02 11.45
N VAL A 41 0.95 -13.36 11.55
CA VAL A 41 -0.18 -14.19 11.10
C VAL A 41 -1.46 -13.87 11.88
N GLN A 42 -1.36 -13.66 13.22
CA GLN A 42 -2.51 -13.27 14.02
C GLN A 42 -3.06 -11.90 13.62
N ALA A 43 -2.18 -10.94 13.30
CA ALA A 43 -2.61 -9.62 12.81
C ALA A 43 -3.33 -9.75 11.46
N LEU A 44 -2.77 -10.51 10.50
CA LEU A 44 -3.43 -10.77 9.22
C LEU A 44 -4.80 -11.46 9.39
N LYS A 45 -4.91 -12.37 10.36
CA LYS A 45 -6.19 -13.02 10.70
C LYS A 45 -7.23 -12.00 11.18
N ASN A 46 -6.86 -11.17 12.15
CA ASN A 46 -7.73 -10.12 12.67
C ASN A 46 -8.18 -9.16 11.57
N ILE A 47 -7.27 -8.78 10.66
CA ILE A 47 -7.57 -7.93 9.52
C ILE A 47 -8.58 -8.61 8.58
N SER A 48 -8.39 -9.88 8.26
CA SER A 48 -9.30 -10.61 7.37
C SER A 48 -10.69 -10.81 7.98
N GLU A 49 -10.76 -10.92 9.29
CA GLU A 49 -12.02 -11.04 10.05
C GLU A 49 -12.66 -9.68 10.36
N GLY A 50 -11.98 -8.57 10.07
CA GLY A 50 -12.43 -7.21 10.42
C GLY A 50 -12.50 -6.97 11.93
N THR A 51 -11.66 -7.66 12.72
CA THR A 51 -11.66 -7.59 14.18
C THR A 51 -10.36 -6.99 14.70
N ASN A 52 -10.44 -6.22 15.79
CA ASN A 52 -9.27 -5.66 16.47
C ASN A 52 -8.30 -4.92 15.52
N LEU A 53 -8.82 -4.18 14.55
CA LEU A 53 -8.02 -3.57 13.47
C LEU A 53 -6.92 -2.65 14.02
N GLU A 54 -7.22 -1.79 14.99
CA GLU A 54 -6.24 -0.87 15.60
C GLU A 54 -5.13 -1.59 16.39
N GLN A 55 -5.37 -2.84 16.79
CA GLN A 55 -4.37 -3.68 17.43
C GLN A 55 -3.55 -4.47 16.40
N ALA A 56 -4.16 -4.76 15.24
CA ALA A 56 -3.54 -5.53 14.17
C ALA A 56 -2.73 -4.67 13.20
N MET A 57 -3.10 -3.39 13.03
CA MET A 57 -2.37 -2.45 12.16
C MET A 57 -2.34 -1.04 12.74
N ASP A 58 -1.32 -0.29 12.41
CA ASP A 58 -1.27 1.17 12.59
C ASP A 58 -2.18 1.81 11.53
N VAL A 59 -3.46 1.98 11.89
CA VAL A 59 -4.52 2.41 10.96
C VAL A 59 -4.17 3.75 10.31
N ASP A 60 -3.71 4.74 11.09
CA ASP A 60 -3.35 6.06 10.55
C ASP A 60 -2.23 5.95 9.51
N SER A 61 -1.16 5.23 9.83
CA SER A 61 -0.03 5.00 8.93
C SER A 61 -0.45 4.26 7.65
N VAL A 62 -1.31 3.24 7.77
CA VAL A 62 -1.80 2.47 6.62
C VAL A 62 -2.70 3.33 5.72
N LEU A 63 -3.62 4.12 6.28
CA LEU A 63 -4.49 5.01 5.51
C LEU A 63 -3.68 6.08 4.77
N ARG A 64 -2.65 6.66 5.39
CA ARG A 64 -1.73 7.60 4.72
C ARG A 64 -0.95 6.91 3.59
N TYR A 65 -0.45 5.70 3.83
CA TYR A 65 0.20 4.91 2.79
C TYR A 65 -0.74 4.70 1.60
N MET A 66 -1.98 4.26 1.86
CA MET A 66 -2.99 4.07 0.81
C MET A 66 -3.29 5.37 0.05
N ALA A 67 -3.48 6.48 0.77
CA ALA A 67 -3.78 7.78 0.15
C ALA A 67 -2.66 8.22 -0.81
N VAL A 68 -1.39 8.07 -0.40
CA VAL A 68 -0.26 8.39 -1.26
C VAL A 68 -0.20 7.45 -2.47
N GLN A 69 -0.34 6.12 -2.27
CA GLN A 69 -0.35 5.15 -3.38
C GLN A 69 -1.40 5.49 -4.43
N THR A 70 -2.62 5.81 -3.98
CA THR A 70 -3.75 6.17 -4.84
C THR A 70 -3.51 7.50 -5.54
N PHE A 71 -3.09 8.54 -4.80
CA PHE A 71 -2.86 9.87 -5.33
C PHE A 71 -1.81 9.89 -6.47
N VAL A 72 -0.72 9.14 -6.29
CA VAL A 72 0.34 9.05 -7.32
C VAL A 72 0.12 7.91 -8.31
N VAL A 73 -1.01 7.19 -8.23
CA VAL A 73 -1.32 6.02 -9.07
C VAL A 73 -0.13 5.08 -9.18
N ASN A 74 0.37 4.61 -8.04
CA ASN A 74 1.49 3.67 -8.01
C ASN A 74 0.98 2.22 -8.06
N LEU A 75 0.87 1.66 -9.27
CA LEU A 75 0.46 0.27 -9.50
C LEU A 75 1.63 -0.72 -9.47
N ASP A 76 2.83 -0.24 -9.21
CA ASP A 76 4.01 -1.08 -8.96
C ASP A 76 4.24 -1.34 -7.45
N GLY A 77 3.22 -1.16 -6.64
CA GLY A 77 3.21 -1.38 -5.20
C GLY A 77 2.20 -2.44 -4.76
N LEU A 78 1.78 -2.35 -3.48
CA LEU A 78 0.79 -3.28 -2.91
C LEU A 78 -0.59 -3.17 -3.59
N SER A 79 -0.92 -2.04 -4.21
CA SER A 79 -2.16 -1.83 -5.00
C SER A 79 -2.15 -2.56 -6.34
N GLY A 80 -0.97 -2.89 -6.87
CA GLY A 80 -0.80 -3.57 -8.14
C GLY A 80 -0.93 -5.09 -8.04
N ASN A 81 -0.94 -5.75 -9.20
CA ASN A 81 -1.11 -7.20 -9.30
C ASN A 81 0.08 -8.00 -8.72
N MET A 82 1.28 -7.41 -8.68
CA MET A 82 2.48 -8.08 -8.15
C MET A 82 2.60 -8.00 -6.63
N ALA A 83 1.90 -7.06 -5.97
CA ALA A 83 1.92 -6.87 -4.52
C ALA A 83 3.34 -6.82 -3.94
N HIS A 84 4.15 -5.87 -4.41
CA HIS A 84 5.54 -5.71 -3.97
C HIS A 84 5.87 -4.23 -3.70
N ASN A 85 7.15 -3.86 -3.63
CA ASN A 85 7.65 -2.49 -3.42
C ASN A 85 7.13 -1.84 -2.13
N TYR A 86 7.07 -2.62 -1.07
CA TYR A 86 6.83 -2.15 0.29
C TYR A 86 7.61 -3.00 1.29
N TYR A 87 7.87 -2.45 2.48
CA TYR A 87 8.30 -3.23 3.63
C TYR A 87 7.17 -3.35 4.62
N LEU A 88 6.95 -4.57 5.12
CA LEU A 88 6.07 -4.82 6.25
C LEU A 88 6.86 -4.66 7.54
N TYR A 89 6.41 -3.78 8.42
CA TYR A 89 6.98 -3.59 9.75
C TYR A 89 5.99 -4.08 10.81
N GLU A 90 6.46 -4.97 11.68
CA GLU A 90 5.68 -5.48 12.82
C GLU A 90 6.27 -4.96 14.13
N LYS A 91 5.42 -4.43 15.00
CA LYS A 91 5.78 -4.05 16.35
C LYS A 91 4.65 -4.40 17.32
N ASN A 92 4.92 -5.35 18.23
CA ASN A 92 3.98 -5.79 19.26
C ASN A 92 2.62 -6.29 18.71
N GLY A 93 2.61 -6.90 17.55
CA GLY A 93 1.40 -7.41 16.88
C GLY A 93 0.72 -6.40 15.95
N GLN A 94 1.20 -5.17 15.88
CA GLN A 94 0.67 -4.12 15.02
C GLN A 94 1.53 -4.01 13.76
N LEU A 95 0.89 -4.06 12.59
CA LEU A 95 1.52 -3.98 11.28
C LEU A 95 1.49 -2.55 10.73
N SER A 96 2.59 -2.13 10.10
CA SER A 96 2.69 -0.88 9.34
C SER A 96 3.34 -1.16 7.99
N LEU A 97 3.07 -0.29 7.00
CA LEU A 97 3.66 -0.35 5.67
C LEU A 97 4.67 0.79 5.49
N ILE A 98 5.87 0.44 5.05
CA ILE A 98 6.90 1.42 4.70
C ILE A 98 7.01 1.46 3.18
N PRO A 99 6.80 2.63 2.55
CA PRO A 99 6.85 2.77 1.09
C PRO A 99 8.27 2.55 0.56
N TRP A 100 8.34 1.95 -0.63
CA TRP A 100 9.58 1.71 -1.34
C TRP A 100 9.35 1.80 -2.85
N ASP A 101 10.35 2.29 -3.59
CA ASP A 101 10.46 2.27 -5.05
C ASP A 101 9.28 2.90 -5.81
N TYR A 102 9.16 4.23 -5.76
CA TYR A 102 8.10 5.00 -6.43
C TYR A 102 8.49 5.47 -7.84
N ASN A 103 9.54 4.93 -8.45
CA ASN A 103 10.04 5.35 -9.75
C ASN A 103 9.03 5.14 -10.90
N LEU A 104 8.07 4.23 -10.74
CA LEU A 104 6.98 3.95 -11.67
C LEU A 104 5.61 4.50 -11.24
N ALA A 105 5.60 5.45 -10.30
CA ALA A 105 4.41 6.21 -9.93
C ALA A 105 3.91 7.11 -11.09
N PHE A 106 2.78 7.79 -10.87
CA PHE A 106 2.11 8.64 -11.86
C PHE A 106 1.71 7.88 -13.13
N GLY A 107 1.26 6.64 -12.98
CA GLY A 107 0.86 5.78 -14.10
C GLY A 107 2.03 5.32 -14.96
N GLY A 108 3.26 5.34 -14.45
CA GLY A 108 4.45 4.81 -15.15
C GLY A 108 4.44 3.30 -15.35
N PHE A 109 3.53 2.59 -14.66
CA PHE A 109 3.38 1.14 -14.73
C PHE A 109 1.91 0.74 -14.84
N GLN A 110 1.59 -0.19 -15.74
CA GLN A 110 0.23 -0.74 -15.95
C GLN A 110 -0.87 0.29 -16.25
N SER A 111 -0.50 1.49 -16.68
CA SER A 111 -1.42 2.47 -17.22
C SER A 111 -1.37 2.46 -18.75
N SER A 112 -2.54 2.46 -19.39
CA SER A 112 -2.64 2.44 -20.86
C SER A 112 -2.55 3.85 -21.47
N ASP A 113 -3.01 4.85 -20.73
CA ASP A 113 -3.09 6.25 -21.17
C ASP A 113 -3.36 7.20 -20.00
N ALA A 114 -3.24 8.52 -20.27
CA ALA A 114 -3.49 9.56 -19.27
C ALA A 114 -4.96 9.57 -18.78
N SER A 115 -5.93 9.21 -19.63
CA SER A 115 -7.34 9.19 -19.24
C SER A 115 -7.63 8.11 -18.20
N SER A 116 -7.05 6.92 -18.35
CA SER A 116 -7.18 5.85 -17.36
C SER A 116 -6.54 6.22 -16.03
N THR A 117 -5.43 6.96 -16.06
CA THR A 117 -4.74 7.43 -14.87
C THR A 117 -5.56 8.49 -14.13
N ILE A 118 -6.10 9.48 -14.83
CA ILE A 118 -6.91 10.57 -14.25
C ILE A 118 -8.21 10.04 -13.64
N ASN A 119 -8.81 9.03 -14.26
CA ASN A 119 -10.07 8.43 -13.80
C ASN A 119 -9.86 7.19 -12.92
N PHE A 120 -8.69 7.05 -12.33
CA PHE A 120 -8.38 5.92 -11.45
C PHE A 120 -9.31 5.94 -10.21
N PRO A 121 -9.95 4.81 -9.87
CA PRO A 121 -10.93 4.77 -8.79
C PRO A 121 -10.25 4.92 -7.42
N VAL A 122 -10.76 5.83 -6.59
CA VAL A 122 -10.16 6.10 -5.27
C VAL A 122 -10.57 5.09 -4.20
N ASP A 123 -11.78 4.53 -4.27
CA ASP A 123 -12.28 3.58 -3.29
C ASP A 123 -11.93 2.11 -3.58
N THR A 124 -11.43 1.85 -4.77
CA THR A 124 -10.91 0.55 -5.20
C THR A 124 -9.62 0.76 -6.01
N PRO A 125 -8.57 1.31 -5.37
CA PRO A 125 -7.37 1.79 -6.07
C PRO A 125 -6.45 0.63 -6.46
N PHE A 126 -6.96 -0.31 -7.24
CA PHE A 126 -6.25 -1.53 -7.61
C PHE A 126 -6.06 -1.63 -9.12
N SER A 127 -4.98 -2.28 -9.54
CA SER A 127 -4.72 -2.52 -10.95
C SER A 127 -5.80 -3.42 -11.58
N SER A 128 -5.95 -3.32 -12.90
CA SER A 128 -6.88 -4.18 -13.64
C SER A 128 -6.61 -5.66 -13.37
N GLY A 129 -7.68 -6.41 -13.06
CA GLY A 129 -7.61 -7.84 -12.73
C GLY A 129 -7.31 -8.14 -11.26
N VAL A 130 -7.15 -7.12 -10.41
CA VAL A 130 -7.09 -7.26 -8.95
C VAL A 130 -8.46 -6.94 -8.37
N SER A 131 -9.05 -7.87 -7.63
CA SER A 131 -10.33 -7.68 -6.97
C SER A 131 -10.19 -7.07 -5.58
N THR A 132 -11.30 -6.64 -5.00
CA THR A 132 -11.34 -6.17 -3.60
C THR A 132 -11.00 -7.30 -2.63
N GLU A 133 -11.35 -8.54 -2.96
CA GLU A 133 -11.02 -9.73 -2.19
C GLU A 133 -9.49 -9.99 -2.18
N ASP A 134 -8.80 -9.62 -3.26
CA ASP A 134 -7.34 -9.75 -3.36
C ASP A 134 -6.58 -8.70 -2.52
N ARG A 135 -7.26 -7.71 -1.96
CA ARG A 135 -6.67 -6.62 -1.18
C ARG A 135 -7.40 -6.41 0.15
N GLN A 136 -7.67 -7.51 0.84
CA GLN A 136 -8.33 -7.49 2.16
C GLN A 136 -7.64 -6.57 3.15
N PHE A 137 -6.31 -6.45 3.10
CA PHE A 137 -5.55 -5.56 3.97
C PHE A 137 -6.03 -4.10 3.91
N PHE A 138 -6.36 -3.60 2.72
CA PHE A 138 -6.92 -2.27 2.54
C PHE A 138 -8.44 -2.25 2.75
N MET A 139 -9.14 -3.24 2.21
CA MET A 139 -10.60 -3.28 2.26
C MET A 139 -11.14 -3.45 3.67
N ALA A 140 -10.39 -4.05 4.59
CA ALA A 140 -10.75 -4.10 6.00
C ALA A 140 -10.97 -2.70 6.61
N LEU A 141 -10.24 -1.69 6.12
CA LEU A 141 -10.41 -0.30 6.52
C LEU A 141 -11.47 0.41 5.67
N LEU A 142 -11.40 0.32 4.34
CA LEU A 142 -12.31 1.06 3.45
C LEU A 142 -13.78 0.62 3.56
N ASN A 143 -14.06 -0.58 4.05
CA ASN A 143 -15.42 -1.05 4.33
C ASN A 143 -16.04 -0.39 5.57
N LEU A 144 -15.25 0.28 6.41
CA LEU A 144 -15.71 1.00 7.57
C LEU A 144 -15.79 2.50 7.25
N GLU A 145 -16.95 3.10 7.46
CA GLU A 145 -17.23 4.51 7.09
C GLU A 145 -16.20 5.47 7.71
N GLU A 146 -15.91 5.32 9.00
CA GLU A 146 -14.94 6.14 9.73
C GLU A 146 -13.56 6.17 9.07
N TYR A 147 -13.02 5.00 8.71
CA TYR A 147 -11.68 4.92 8.10
C TYR A 147 -11.69 5.36 6.63
N ARG A 148 -12.78 5.12 5.92
CA ARG A 148 -12.95 5.61 4.54
C ARG A 148 -13.01 7.14 4.50
N GLU A 149 -13.73 7.77 5.43
CA GLU A 149 -13.76 9.23 5.55
C GLU A 149 -12.38 9.80 5.87
N GLN A 150 -11.64 9.18 6.78
CA GLN A 150 -10.27 9.58 7.09
C GLN A 150 -9.34 9.43 5.89
N TYR A 151 -9.45 8.34 5.15
CA TYR A 151 -8.70 8.13 3.90
C TYR A 151 -9.01 9.23 2.87
N HIS A 152 -10.30 9.57 2.67
CA HIS A 152 -10.70 10.65 1.77
C HIS A 152 -10.18 12.01 2.24
N ALA A 153 -10.13 12.25 3.55
CA ALA A 153 -9.53 13.47 4.09
C ALA A 153 -8.03 13.57 3.76
N TYR A 154 -7.28 12.47 3.80
CA TYR A 154 -5.88 12.46 3.38
C TYR A 154 -5.71 12.68 1.88
N LEU A 155 -6.58 12.13 1.04
CA LEU A 155 -6.58 12.44 -0.40
C LEU A 155 -6.85 13.92 -0.67
N SER A 156 -7.85 14.49 0.00
CA SER A 156 -8.17 15.93 -0.10
C SER A 156 -6.98 16.79 0.32
N GLN A 157 -6.34 16.45 1.44
CA GLN A 157 -5.13 17.14 1.91
C GLN A 157 -4.00 17.09 0.87
N LEU A 158 -3.78 15.96 0.21
CA LEU A 158 -2.77 15.84 -0.85
C LEU A 158 -3.11 16.74 -2.05
N VAL A 159 -4.39 16.84 -2.45
CA VAL A 159 -4.82 17.75 -3.52
C VAL A 159 -4.59 19.20 -3.09
N GLU A 160 -5.08 19.60 -1.93
CA GLU A 160 -5.00 20.98 -1.43
C GLU A 160 -3.55 21.46 -1.25
N GLU A 161 -2.70 20.65 -0.61
CA GLU A 161 -1.34 21.06 -0.28
C GLU A 161 -0.36 20.83 -1.42
N TYR A 162 -0.46 19.70 -2.12
CA TYR A 162 0.52 19.30 -3.11
C TYR A 162 0.23 19.82 -4.50
N VAL A 163 -1.06 19.89 -4.90
CA VAL A 163 -1.48 20.38 -6.21
C VAL A 163 -1.82 21.86 -6.12
N ASP A 164 -2.88 22.22 -5.40
CA ASP A 164 -3.40 23.59 -5.33
C ASP A 164 -2.44 24.54 -4.61
N GLY A 165 -1.73 24.05 -3.61
CA GLY A 165 -0.66 24.75 -2.91
C GLY A 165 0.62 24.93 -3.72
N GLY A 166 0.70 24.38 -4.95
CA GLY A 166 1.85 24.54 -5.86
C GLY A 166 3.09 23.72 -5.49
N ARG A 167 3.00 22.84 -4.51
CA ARG A 167 4.14 22.04 -4.07
C ARG A 167 4.68 21.09 -5.14
N PHE A 168 3.78 20.56 -5.98
CA PHE A 168 4.18 19.75 -7.13
C PHE A 168 5.09 20.52 -8.08
N ASP A 169 4.67 21.73 -8.47
CA ASP A 169 5.44 22.57 -9.38
C ASP A 169 6.80 22.96 -8.80
N GLU A 170 6.86 23.30 -7.52
CA GLU A 170 8.13 23.60 -6.84
C GLU A 170 9.11 22.43 -6.91
N VAL A 171 8.64 21.21 -6.57
CA VAL A 171 9.46 20.00 -6.58
C VAL A 171 9.89 19.66 -8.01
N TYR A 172 8.95 19.71 -8.97
CA TYR A 172 9.22 19.45 -10.37
C TYR A 172 10.28 20.40 -10.93
N GLN A 173 10.14 21.70 -10.74
CA GLN A 173 11.11 22.70 -11.23
C GLN A 173 12.49 22.52 -10.58
N ARG A 174 12.53 22.22 -9.28
CA ARG A 174 13.78 21.93 -8.58
C ARG A 174 14.52 20.72 -9.15
N ILE A 175 13.81 19.61 -9.38
CA ILE A 175 14.40 18.39 -9.93
C ILE A 175 14.83 18.63 -11.38
N ARG A 176 13.96 19.26 -12.19
CA ARG A 176 14.27 19.58 -13.57
C ARG A 176 15.52 20.44 -13.72
N SER A 177 15.65 21.48 -12.90
CA SER A 177 16.84 22.36 -12.94
C SER A 177 18.14 21.63 -12.62
N GLN A 178 18.09 20.56 -11.84
CA GLN A 178 19.25 19.71 -11.53
C GLN A 178 19.59 18.77 -12.70
N ILE A 179 18.57 18.25 -13.38
CA ILE A 179 18.75 17.30 -14.50
C ILE A 179 19.17 18.05 -15.76
N ASP A 180 18.51 19.17 -16.11
CA ASP A 180 18.81 19.98 -17.29
C ASP A 180 20.26 20.48 -17.31
N ALA A 181 20.90 20.60 -16.15
CA ALA A 181 22.31 20.96 -16.02
C ALA A 181 23.26 19.80 -16.35
N LEU A 182 22.76 18.56 -16.46
CA LEU A 182 23.54 17.34 -16.74
C LEU A 182 23.40 16.87 -18.21
N VAL A 183 22.49 17.48 -18.98
CA VAL A 183 22.22 17.19 -20.39
C VAL A 183 22.77 18.33 -21.26
#